data_c5b96d1c799d0507c67b8fe210a15256
#
_entry.id   c5b96d1c799d0507c67b8fe210a15256
#
_cell.length_a   1.000
_cell.length_b   1.000
_cell.length_c   1.000
_cell.angle_alpha   90.00
_cell.angle_beta   90.00
_cell.angle_gamma   90.00
#
_symmetry.space_group_name_H-M   'P 1'
#
loop_
_entity.id
_entity.type
_entity.pdbx_description
1 polymer ?
#
loop_
_entity_poly.entity_id
_entity_poly.type
_entity_poly.pdbx_seq_one_letter_code
_entity_poly.pdbx_strand_id
1 'polypeptide(L)'
;MEILRTPDACFAGLSDYPFEPHYTDIDAGDGSTLRIHHLDEGDRNAPIVLCLHGQPSWSYLYRKMVPLLVKAGLRVIAPDLPGYGKSDKPAAREDYSYQRQVDWMGRWLEANDFSDITLFGQDWGGLIGLRLVVDYPERMARVVVGNTGLPYAPAVPDDIIQQVTVFRAEAKTPTLPEMSSAIAKLARSDAAPFAFVLGFAYWQKFCWETESLPVGFMMESMVERVARWRMALPLLGHQFFGRRLRPLTPLGHAYEAPFPDARFKMGPRAMPSQVPTLPTDPSLAAQANAWAFYEQFEKPFLCLFTADDPVTFGAHKPFIAKVPGAAGLNHQVFDRGGHFLQERCHHELSQAITDLVHST
;
A
#
# COMPACT_ATOMS: atom_id res chain seq x y z
N MET A 1 -1.08 -19.07 -14.70
CA MET A 1 -1.74 -18.96 -13.37
C MET A 1 -3.25 -18.93 -13.50
N GLU A 2 -4.02 -19.35 -12.47
CA GLU A 2 -5.47 -19.15 -12.42
C GLU A 2 -5.76 -17.70 -12.02
N ILE A 3 -6.73 -17.06 -12.71
CA ILE A 3 -7.06 -15.64 -12.52
C ILE A 3 -8.53 -15.51 -12.17
N LEU A 4 -8.83 -14.82 -11.08
CA LEU A 4 -10.18 -14.49 -10.63
C LEU A 4 -10.50 -13.04 -10.96
N ARG A 5 -11.77 -12.78 -11.28
CA ARG A 5 -12.30 -11.45 -11.52
C ARG A 5 -13.49 -11.20 -10.61
N THR A 6 -13.42 -10.14 -9.79
CA THR A 6 -14.52 -9.76 -8.92
C THR A 6 -15.72 -9.32 -9.76
N PRO A 7 -16.92 -9.86 -9.51
CA PRO A 7 -18.13 -9.43 -10.21
C PRO A 7 -18.43 -7.95 -9.98
N ASP A 8 -18.85 -7.22 -11.02
CA ASP A 8 -19.17 -5.78 -10.95
C ASP A 8 -20.25 -5.47 -9.90
N ALA A 9 -21.18 -6.39 -9.67
CA ALA A 9 -22.22 -6.25 -8.65
C ALA A 9 -21.65 -6.04 -7.23
N CYS A 10 -20.43 -6.50 -6.95
CA CYS A 10 -19.76 -6.30 -5.66
C CYS A 10 -19.42 -4.82 -5.42
N PHE A 11 -19.32 -4.02 -6.47
CA PHE A 11 -18.97 -2.59 -6.40
C PHE A 11 -20.19 -1.67 -6.53
N ALA A 12 -21.41 -2.24 -6.56
CA ALA A 12 -22.64 -1.45 -6.67
C ALA A 12 -22.89 -0.63 -5.39
N GLY A 13 -23.28 0.64 -5.55
CA GLY A 13 -23.69 1.49 -4.44
C GLY A 13 -22.59 1.95 -3.50
N LEU A 14 -21.34 1.96 -3.96
CA LEU A 14 -20.21 2.49 -3.19
C LEU A 14 -20.36 4.01 -2.99
N SER A 15 -20.28 4.46 -1.75
CA SER A 15 -20.34 5.89 -1.42
C SER A 15 -19.11 6.62 -1.95
N ASP A 16 -19.35 7.81 -2.50
CA ASP A 16 -18.31 8.74 -2.96
C ASP A 16 -17.33 8.16 -4.01
N TYR A 17 -17.80 7.17 -4.80
CA TYR A 17 -16.99 6.54 -5.84
C TYR A 17 -17.71 6.50 -7.20
N PRO A 18 -18.02 7.66 -7.81
CA PRO A 18 -18.79 7.77 -9.05
C PRO A 18 -17.93 7.67 -10.32
N PHE A 19 -16.71 7.14 -10.21
CA PHE A 19 -15.73 7.16 -11.30
C PHE A 19 -16.00 6.04 -12.31
N GLU A 20 -15.84 6.38 -13.60
CA GLU A 20 -15.92 5.39 -14.68
C GLU A 20 -14.67 4.48 -14.66
N PRO A 21 -14.84 3.17 -14.80
CA PRO A 21 -13.72 2.24 -14.79
C PRO A 21 -12.98 2.22 -16.14
N HIS A 22 -11.67 2.33 -16.09
CA HIS A 22 -10.78 2.06 -17.21
C HIS A 22 -10.02 0.76 -17.00
N TYR A 23 -9.70 0.07 -18.09
CA TYR A 23 -9.01 -1.23 -18.01
C TYR A 23 -7.92 -1.31 -19.07
N THR A 24 -6.79 -1.92 -18.67
CA THR A 24 -5.66 -2.22 -19.56
C THR A 24 -5.28 -3.68 -19.36
N ASP A 25 -5.22 -4.45 -20.42
CA ASP A 25 -4.74 -5.82 -20.42
C ASP A 25 -3.21 -5.83 -20.54
N ILE A 26 -2.55 -6.60 -19.68
CA ILE A 26 -1.09 -6.78 -19.68
C ILE A 26 -0.72 -8.26 -19.70
N ASP A 27 0.44 -8.58 -20.29
CA ASP A 27 1.04 -9.92 -20.15
C ASP A 27 1.49 -10.13 -18.69
N ALA A 28 1.05 -11.21 -18.09
CA ALA A 28 1.45 -11.56 -16.71
C ALA A 28 2.85 -12.18 -16.62
N GLY A 29 3.49 -12.50 -17.74
CA GLY A 29 4.84 -13.08 -17.82
C GLY A 29 4.90 -14.60 -17.76
N ASP A 30 3.74 -15.27 -17.75
CA ASP A 30 3.61 -16.74 -17.77
C ASP A 30 2.67 -17.22 -18.90
N GLY A 31 2.39 -16.35 -19.87
CA GLY A 31 1.45 -16.60 -20.97
C GLY A 31 -0.01 -16.31 -20.63
N SER A 32 -0.32 -15.89 -19.41
CA SER A 32 -1.65 -15.40 -19.04
C SER A 32 -1.75 -13.87 -19.16
N THR A 33 -2.98 -13.36 -19.21
CA THR A 33 -3.26 -11.91 -19.31
C THR A 33 -3.93 -11.46 -18.01
N LEU A 34 -3.44 -10.35 -17.44
CA LEU A 34 -4.08 -9.66 -16.31
C LEU A 34 -4.75 -8.38 -16.80
N ARG A 35 -6.02 -8.20 -16.45
CA ARG A 35 -6.75 -6.95 -16.69
C ARG A 35 -6.58 -6.03 -15.47
N ILE A 36 -5.96 -4.88 -15.69
CA ILE A 36 -5.68 -3.89 -14.66
C ILE A 36 -6.69 -2.75 -14.76
N HIS A 37 -7.45 -2.53 -13.69
CA HIS A 37 -8.34 -1.39 -13.54
C HIS A 37 -7.57 -0.13 -13.16
N HIS A 38 -8.01 1.02 -13.62
CA HIS A 38 -7.54 2.32 -13.12
C HIS A 38 -8.62 3.39 -13.26
N LEU A 39 -8.53 4.41 -12.41
CA LEU A 39 -9.21 5.68 -12.59
C LEU A 39 -8.38 6.56 -13.52
N ASP A 40 -9.05 7.36 -14.36
CA ASP A 40 -8.44 8.37 -15.24
C ASP A 40 -9.34 9.59 -15.30
N GLU A 41 -9.10 10.52 -14.36
CA GLU A 41 -9.97 11.66 -14.12
C GLU A 41 -9.24 13.00 -14.37
N GLY A 42 -9.91 13.94 -15.00
CA GLY A 42 -9.38 15.27 -15.32
C GLY A 42 -9.09 15.45 -16.82
N ASP A 43 -8.50 16.61 -17.17
CA ASP A 43 -8.13 16.89 -18.57
C ASP A 43 -6.97 15.97 -19.00
N ARG A 44 -7.10 15.36 -20.17
CA ARG A 44 -6.09 14.44 -20.73
C ARG A 44 -4.72 15.09 -20.97
N ASN A 45 -4.68 16.41 -21.11
CA ASN A 45 -3.46 17.18 -21.33
C ASN A 45 -2.90 17.79 -20.03
N ALA A 46 -3.58 17.60 -18.90
CA ALA A 46 -3.11 18.13 -17.62
C ALA A 46 -1.95 17.29 -17.06
N PRO A 47 -1.10 17.87 -16.19
CA PRO A 47 -0.05 17.14 -15.48
C PRO A 47 -0.61 15.95 -14.73
N ILE A 48 0.05 14.79 -14.85
CA ILE A 48 -0.41 13.53 -14.28
C ILE A 48 0.03 13.39 -12.83
N VAL A 49 -0.93 13.02 -11.97
CA VAL A 49 -0.67 12.49 -10.61
C VAL A 49 -1.03 11.01 -10.62
N LEU A 50 -0.02 10.14 -10.57
CA LEU A 50 -0.18 8.70 -10.45
C LEU A 50 -0.29 8.32 -8.98
N CYS A 51 -1.46 7.87 -8.56
CA CYS A 51 -1.79 7.52 -7.17
C CYS A 51 -1.76 6.00 -6.98
N LEU A 52 -0.72 5.46 -6.34
CA LEU A 52 -0.56 4.03 -6.06
C LEU A 52 -0.96 3.70 -4.62
N HIS A 53 -2.00 2.88 -4.47
CA HIS A 53 -2.50 2.42 -3.19
C HIS A 53 -1.67 1.28 -2.59
N GLY A 54 -1.82 1.05 -1.29
CA GLY A 54 -1.17 -0.04 -0.58
C GLY A 54 -2.11 -1.16 -0.15
N GLN A 55 -1.60 -2.02 0.69
CA GLN A 55 -2.24 -3.22 1.24
C GLN A 55 -3.02 -2.86 2.53
N PRO A 56 -4.26 -3.32 2.72
CA PRO A 56 -5.15 -4.06 1.81
C PRO A 56 -6.18 -3.18 1.09
N SER A 57 -5.82 -1.94 0.75
CA SER A 57 -6.71 -0.98 0.09
C SER A 57 -6.81 -1.18 -1.43
N TRP A 58 -7.43 -0.24 -2.12
CA TRP A 58 -7.57 -0.16 -3.57
C TRP A 58 -7.85 1.29 -3.97
N SER A 59 -8.06 1.62 -5.23
CA SER A 59 -8.24 3.01 -5.71
C SER A 59 -9.36 3.79 -4.98
N TYR A 60 -10.29 3.12 -4.31
CA TYR A 60 -11.27 3.73 -3.40
C TYR A 60 -10.63 4.61 -2.32
N LEU A 61 -9.40 4.33 -1.93
CA LEU A 61 -8.61 5.13 -0.98
C LEU A 61 -8.46 6.59 -1.45
N TYR A 62 -8.39 6.81 -2.76
CA TYR A 62 -8.16 8.11 -3.37
C TYR A 62 -9.44 8.89 -3.71
N ARG A 63 -10.65 8.32 -3.48
CA ARG A 63 -11.93 8.91 -3.87
C ARG A 63 -12.14 10.35 -3.41
N LYS A 64 -11.57 10.73 -2.25
CA LYS A 64 -11.67 12.09 -1.70
C LYS A 64 -10.63 13.04 -2.29
N MET A 65 -9.47 12.53 -2.71
CA MET A 65 -8.39 13.31 -3.31
C MET A 65 -8.63 13.61 -4.79
N VAL A 66 -9.18 12.64 -5.54
CA VAL A 66 -9.43 12.77 -6.98
C VAL A 66 -10.15 14.06 -7.34
N PRO A 67 -11.34 14.40 -6.77
CA PRO A 67 -12.03 15.63 -7.13
C PRO A 67 -11.27 16.90 -6.75
N LEU A 68 -10.43 16.86 -5.73
CA LEU A 68 -9.62 18.01 -5.30
C LEU A 68 -8.47 18.27 -6.27
N LEU A 69 -7.76 17.22 -6.67
CA LEU A 69 -6.65 17.30 -7.63
C LEU A 69 -7.15 17.69 -9.03
N VAL A 70 -8.27 17.11 -9.48
CA VAL A 70 -8.91 17.48 -10.76
C VAL A 70 -9.34 18.94 -10.76
N LYS A 71 -9.95 19.41 -9.67
CA LYS A 71 -10.32 20.83 -9.51
C LYS A 71 -9.10 21.77 -9.54
N ALA A 72 -7.94 21.28 -9.11
CA ALA A 72 -6.66 22.02 -9.17
C ALA A 72 -6.00 21.98 -10.57
N GLY A 73 -6.66 21.38 -11.57
CA GLY A 73 -6.16 21.32 -12.95
C GLY A 73 -5.19 20.14 -13.22
N LEU A 74 -5.22 19.09 -12.40
CA LEU A 74 -4.39 17.91 -12.54
C LEU A 74 -5.20 16.73 -13.10
N ARG A 75 -4.52 15.82 -13.82
CA ARG A 75 -5.08 14.53 -14.21
C ARG A 75 -4.67 13.46 -13.22
N VAL A 76 -5.64 12.74 -12.67
CA VAL A 76 -5.41 11.71 -11.66
C VAL A 76 -5.56 10.33 -12.26
N ILE A 77 -4.49 9.56 -12.21
CA ILE A 77 -4.45 8.15 -12.60
C ILE A 77 -4.30 7.32 -11.31
N ALA A 78 -5.26 6.45 -11.03
CA ALA A 78 -5.20 5.62 -9.83
C ALA A 78 -5.52 4.15 -10.16
N PRO A 79 -4.49 3.33 -10.47
CA PRO A 79 -4.69 1.93 -10.75
C PRO A 79 -4.98 1.13 -9.48
N ASP A 80 -5.73 0.04 -9.64
CA ASP A 80 -5.78 -1.04 -8.68
C ASP A 80 -4.64 -2.01 -8.96
N LEU A 81 -3.79 -2.25 -7.96
CA LEU A 81 -2.72 -3.24 -8.08
C LEU A 81 -3.27 -4.63 -8.39
N PRO A 82 -2.57 -5.49 -9.17
CA PRO A 82 -2.95 -6.89 -9.35
C PRO A 82 -3.24 -7.59 -8.02
N GLY A 83 -4.42 -8.20 -7.90
CA GLY A 83 -4.87 -8.80 -6.65
C GLY A 83 -5.78 -7.93 -5.79
N TYR A 84 -6.04 -6.67 -6.21
CA TYR A 84 -6.83 -5.69 -5.45
C TYR A 84 -7.92 -5.05 -6.32
N GLY A 85 -8.83 -4.32 -5.68
CA GLY A 85 -9.86 -3.52 -6.33
C GLY A 85 -10.62 -4.24 -7.43
N LYS A 86 -10.79 -3.58 -8.56
CA LYS A 86 -11.42 -4.13 -9.77
C LYS A 86 -10.43 -4.83 -10.72
N SER A 87 -9.12 -4.81 -10.41
CA SER A 87 -8.11 -5.55 -11.16
C SER A 87 -8.24 -7.06 -10.97
N ASP A 88 -7.75 -7.82 -11.94
CA ASP A 88 -7.69 -9.28 -11.88
C ASP A 88 -6.83 -9.76 -10.70
N LYS A 89 -7.15 -10.94 -10.19
CA LYS A 89 -6.56 -11.51 -8.99
C LYS A 89 -6.03 -12.91 -9.25
N PRO A 90 -4.70 -13.10 -9.32
CA PRO A 90 -4.10 -14.42 -9.24
C PRO A 90 -4.63 -15.21 -8.03
N ALA A 91 -5.02 -16.47 -8.25
CA ALA A 91 -5.75 -17.27 -7.27
C ALA A 91 -4.87 -17.97 -6.24
N ALA A 92 -3.54 -17.96 -6.42
CA ALA A 92 -2.60 -18.54 -5.48
C ALA A 92 -1.70 -17.45 -4.86
N ARG A 93 -1.33 -17.61 -3.57
CA ARG A 93 -0.42 -16.67 -2.88
C ARG A 93 0.97 -16.66 -3.51
N GLU A 94 1.40 -17.80 -4.00
CA GLU A 94 2.67 -18.07 -4.64
C GLU A 94 2.84 -17.34 -5.98
N ASP A 95 1.73 -16.87 -6.55
CA ASP A 95 1.73 -16.03 -7.76
C ASP A 95 2.15 -14.58 -7.47
N TYR A 96 2.18 -14.16 -6.19
CA TYR A 96 2.55 -12.82 -5.79
C TYR A 96 3.98 -12.74 -5.27
N SER A 97 4.74 -11.82 -5.82
CA SER A 97 6.01 -11.38 -5.25
C SER A 97 6.16 -9.86 -5.41
N TYR A 98 7.08 -9.26 -4.66
CA TYR A 98 7.38 -7.83 -4.83
C TYR A 98 7.80 -7.55 -6.27
N GLN A 99 8.73 -8.34 -6.82
CA GLN A 99 9.22 -8.14 -8.19
C GLN A 99 8.09 -8.28 -9.22
N ARG A 100 7.22 -9.30 -9.11
CA ARG A 100 6.08 -9.45 -10.02
C ARG A 100 5.13 -8.25 -9.99
N GLN A 101 4.87 -7.68 -8.81
CA GLN A 101 4.05 -6.46 -8.72
C GLN A 101 4.71 -5.29 -9.44
N VAL A 102 6.03 -5.11 -9.31
CA VAL A 102 6.78 -4.08 -10.05
C VAL A 102 6.70 -4.35 -11.55
N ASP A 103 6.95 -5.58 -11.99
CA ASP A 103 6.93 -5.96 -13.40
C ASP A 103 5.53 -5.75 -14.04
N TRP A 104 4.47 -6.14 -13.34
CA TRP A 104 3.10 -5.96 -13.81
C TRP A 104 2.72 -4.48 -13.94
N MET A 105 3.07 -3.68 -12.93
CA MET A 105 2.78 -2.25 -12.96
C MET A 105 3.68 -1.51 -13.97
N GLY A 106 4.90 -1.99 -14.22
CA GLY A 106 5.76 -1.49 -15.30
C GLY A 106 5.13 -1.71 -16.68
N ARG A 107 4.68 -2.94 -16.96
CA ARG A 107 3.96 -3.26 -18.22
C ARG A 107 2.67 -2.46 -18.38
N TRP A 108 1.94 -2.25 -17.27
CA TRP A 108 0.76 -1.39 -17.28
C TRP A 108 1.12 0.07 -17.61
N LEU A 109 2.21 0.58 -17.05
CA LEU A 109 2.70 1.94 -17.31
C LEU A 109 3.12 2.11 -18.79
N GLU A 110 3.83 1.13 -19.33
CA GLU A 110 4.23 1.10 -20.76
C GLU A 110 3.02 1.04 -21.69
N ALA A 111 2.05 0.17 -21.41
CA ALA A 111 0.86 -0.01 -22.25
C ALA A 111 -0.03 1.24 -22.32
N ASN A 112 -0.02 2.09 -21.27
CA ASN A 112 -0.76 3.35 -21.25
C ASN A 112 0.07 4.56 -21.70
N ASP A 113 1.37 4.38 -21.90
CA ASP A 113 2.34 5.40 -22.33
C ASP A 113 2.29 6.71 -21.51
N PHE A 114 2.06 6.62 -20.21
CA PHE A 114 2.07 7.78 -19.33
C PHE A 114 3.49 8.31 -19.13
N SER A 115 3.62 9.64 -19.13
CA SER A 115 4.89 10.37 -18.94
C SER A 115 4.64 11.67 -18.16
N ASP A 116 5.70 12.37 -17.79
CA ASP A 116 5.65 13.58 -16.96
C ASP A 116 4.87 13.37 -15.64
N ILE A 117 5.08 12.22 -15.01
CA ILE A 117 4.31 11.72 -13.89
C ILE A 117 4.80 12.33 -12.57
N THR A 118 3.87 12.85 -11.78
CA THR A 118 4.06 13.02 -10.34
C THR A 118 3.54 11.76 -9.65
N LEU A 119 4.46 10.91 -9.17
CA LEU A 119 4.09 9.74 -8.39
C LEU A 119 3.60 10.17 -7.00
N PHE A 120 2.46 9.64 -6.54
CA PHE A 120 2.07 9.60 -5.13
C PHE A 120 1.86 8.16 -4.70
N GLY A 121 2.76 7.63 -3.87
CA GLY A 121 2.74 6.25 -3.39
C GLY A 121 2.57 6.16 -1.87
N GLN A 122 1.63 5.31 -1.41
CA GLN A 122 1.42 5.01 0.01
C GLN A 122 1.55 3.51 0.25
N ASP A 123 2.17 3.10 1.37
CA ASP A 123 2.37 1.69 1.76
C ASP A 123 3.00 0.89 0.60
N TRP A 124 2.40 -0.23 0.16
CA TRP A 124 2.87 -1.01 -1.00
C TRP A 124 2.87 -0.21 -2.31
N GLY A 125 1.95 0.74 -2.47
CA GLY A 125 1.98 1.66 -3.61
C GLY A 125 3.24 2.52 -3.63
N GLY A 126 3.77 2.87 -2.46
CA GLY A 126 5.07 3.53 -2.34
C GLY A 126 6.23 2.58 -2.63
N LEU A 127 6.23 1.36 -2.08
CA LEU A 127 7.27 0.37 -2.33
C LEU A 127 7.38 0.05 -3.83
N ILE A 128 6.26 -0.24 -4.49
CA ILE A 128 6.20 -0.54 -5.92
C ILE A 128 6.53 0.71 -6.74
N GLY A 129 5.93 1.86 -6.40
CA GLY A 129 6.14 3.11 -7.12
C GLY A 129 7.59 3.57 -7.09
N LEU A 130 8.27 3.47 -5.95
CA LEU A 130 9.69 3.80 -5.83
C LEU A 130 10.57 2.88 -6.71
N ARG A 131 10.19 1.62 -6.92
CA ARG A 131 10.89 0.74 -7.86
C ARG A 131 10.57 1.10 -9.31
N LEU A 132 9.33 1.49 -9.63
CA LEU A 132 8.97 1.99 -10.97
C LEU A 132 9.75 3.27 -11.33
N VAL A 133 10.00 4.16 -10.37
CA VAL A 133 10.84 5.35 -10.62
C VAL A 133 12.27 4.96 -11.01
N VAL A 134 12.82 3.90 -10.40
CA VAL A 134 14.15 3.39 -10.73
C VAL A 134 14.18 2.79 -12.14
N ASP A 135 13.13 2.03 -12.49
CA ASP A 135 13.06 1.31 -13.76
C ASP A 135 12.65 2.23 -14.94
N TYR A 136 11.91 3.32 -14.69
CA TYR A 136 11.38 4.26 -15.67
C TYR A 136 11.62 5.74 -15.29
N PRO A 137 12.85 6.15 -15.00
CA PRO A 137 13.15 7.50 -14.47
C PRO A 137 12.79 8.63 -15.44
N GLU A 138 12.80 8.36 -16.74
CA GLU A 138 12.45 9.32 -17.80
C GLU A 138 10.96 9.66 -17.81
N ARG A 139 10.10 8.75 -17.35
CA ARG A 139 8.64 8.97 -17.29
C ARG A 139 8.21 9.77 -16.04
N MET A 140 9.09 9.91 -15.08
CA MET A 140 8.78 10.53 -13.79
C MET A 140 9.30 11.97 -13.73
N ALA A 141 8.43 12.91 -13.44
CA ALA A 141 8.80 14.30 -13.19
C ALA A 141 9.07 14.57 -11.72
N ARG A 142 8.25 14.01 -10.82
CA ARG A 142 8.28 14.25 -9.38
C ARG A 142 7.89 12.99 -8.62
N VAL A 143 8.34 12.90 -7.37
CA VAL A 143 7.98 11.81 -6.44
C VAL A 143 7.40 12.40 -5.17
N VAL A 144 6.25 11.88 -4.76
CA VAL A 144 5.63 12.15 -3.46
C VAL A 144 5.43 10.82 -2.75
N VAL A 145 5.93 10.70 -1.54
CA VAL A 145 5.75 9.50 -0.71
C VAL A 145 4.95 9.83 0.54
N GLY A 146 3.97 8.99 0.86
CA GLY A 146 3.14 9.14 2.04
C GLY A 146 3.01 7.82 2.80
N ASN A 147 3.34 7.79 4.09
CA ASN A 147 3.24 6.60 4.94
C ASN A 147 3.71 5.32 4.24
N THR A 148 4.95 5.35 3.76
CA THR A 148 5.62 4.25 3.07
C THR A 148 7.10 4.23 3.43
N GLY A 149 7.85 3.32 2.83
CA GLY A 149 9.30 3.23 3.00
C GLY A 149 9.97 2.55 1.82
N LEU A 150 11.29 2.48 1.88
CA LEU A 150 12.10 1.65 1.02
C LEU A 150 12.91 0.72 1.94
N PRO A 151 12.28 -0.33 2.52
CA PRO A 151 12.89 -1.15 3.54
C PRO A 151 14.10 -1.88 2.99
N TYR A 152 15.22 -1.75 3.72
CA TYR A 152 16.49 -2.37 3.39
C TYR A 152 17.16 -2.83 4.68
N ALA A 153 17.28 -4.13 4.88
CA ALA A 153 17.80 -4.76 6.09
C ALA A 153 19.00 -5.69 5.79
N PRO A 154 20.17 -5.14 5.36
CA PRO A 154 21.32 -5.94 4.99
C PRO A 154 22.02 -6.58 6.18
N ALA A 155 21.83 -6.03 7.37
CA ALA A 155 22.50 -6.47 8.60
C ALA A 155 21.47 -6.57 9.73
N VAL A 156 21.00 -7.78 9.97
CA VAL A 156 20.14 -8.14 11.11
C VAL A 156 20.92 -9.16 11.95
N PRO A 157 20.98 -9.04 13.29
CA PRO A 157 21.67 -10.00 14.14
C PRO A 157 21.13 -11.42 13.97
N ASP A 158 22.02 -12.41 14.05
CA ASP A 158 21.66 -13.82 13.83
C ASP A 158 20.61 -14.33 14.81
N ASP A 159 20.64 -13.87 16.07
CA ASP A 159 19.63 -14.21 17.07
C ASP A 159 18.24 -13.68 16.70
N ILE A 160 18.14 -12.48 16.11
CA ILE A 160 16.88 -11.92 15.59
C ILE A 160 16.42 -12.69 14.37
N ILE A 161 17.31 -13.02 13.44
CA ILE A 161 17.00 -13.85 12.26
C ILE A 161 16.43 -15.19 12.74
N GLN A 162 17.08 -15.85 13.70
CA GLN A 162 16.63 -17.11 14.27
C GLN A 162 15.26 -16.98 14.94
N GLN A 163 15.05 -15.94 15.76
CA GLN A 163 13.76 -15.69 16.43
C GLN A 163 12.63 -15.56 15.41
N VAL A 164 12.81 -14.76 14.35
CA VAL A 164 11.79 -14.58 13.30
C VAL A 164 11.56 -15.86 12.53
N THR A 165 12.61 -16.61 12.21
CA THR A 165 12.51 -17.87 11.47
C THR A 165 11.72 -18.91 12.26
N VAL A 166 12.06 -19.10 13.54
CA VAL A 166 11.34 -20.01 14.45
C VAL A 166 9.88 -19.56 14.63
N PHE A 167 9.66 -18.24 14.86
CA PHE A 167 8.31 -17.71 14.97
C PHE A 167 7.45 -17.98 13.73
N ARG A 168 8.00 -17.75 12.53
CA ARG A 168 7.29 -18.02 11.28
C ARG A 168 6.98 -19.51 11.09
N ALA A 169 7.89 -20.40 11.48
CA ALA A 169 7.74 -21.84 11.29
C ALA A 169 6.85 -22.51 12.35
N GLU A 170 7.03 -22.17 13.63
CA GLU A 170 6.52 -22.99 14.75
C GLU A 170 5.40 -22.30 15.54
N ALA A 171 5.34 -20.95 15.56
CA ALA A 171 4.31 -20.26 16.31
C ALA A 171 2.92 -20.52 15.71
N LYS A 172 1.90 -20.54 16.55
CA LYS A 172 0.50 -20.50 16.09
C LYS A 172 0.24 -19.22 15.33
N THR A 173 -0.69 -19.28 14.36
CA THR A 173 -1.19 -18.08 13.67
C THR A 173 -1.63 -17.04 14.71
N PRO A 174 -1.05 -15.82 14.69
CA PRO A 174 -1.48 -14.77 15.60
C PRO A 174 -2.97 -14.45 15.40
N THR A 175 -3.65 -14.15 16.50
CA THR A 175 -4.99 -13.56 16.42
C THR A 175 -4.92 -12.09 16.00
N LEU A 176 -6.03 -11.52 15.51
CA LEU A 176 -6.10 -10.10 15.15
C LEU A 176 -5.71 -9.16 16.32
N PRO A 177 -6.14 -9.39 17.60
CA PRO A 177 -5.66 -8.59 18.73
C PRO A 177 -4.16 -8.72 19.01
N GLU A 178 -3.58 -9.92 18.90
CA GLU A 178 -2.14 -10.13 19.10
C GLU A 178 -1.32 -9.41 18.03
N MET A 179 -1.72 -9.56 16.77
CA MET A 179 -1.11 -8.85 15.64
C MET A 179 -1.22 -7.32 15.83
N SER A 180 -2.41 -6.80 16.13
CA SER A 180 -2.63 -5.37 16.35
C SER A 180 -1.80 -4.84 17.52
N SER A 181 -1.65 -5.62 18.61
CA SER A 181 -0.79 -5.26 19.73
C SER A 181 0.68 -5.23 19.35
N ALA A 182 1.15 -6.18 18.53
CA ALA A 182 2.52 -6.21 18.04
C ALA A 182 2.82 -4.97 17.20
N ILE A 183 1.96 -4.64 16.23
CA ILE A 183 2.09 -3.45 15.38
C ILE A 183 2.04 -2.15 16.20
N ALA A 184 1.11 -2.03 17.16
CA ALA A 184 1.02 -0.85 18.00
C ALA A 184 2.28 -0.58 18.86
N LYS A 185 3.05 -1.62 19.17
CA LYS A 185 4.34 -1.48 19.88
C LYS A 185 5.43 -0.88 19.00
N LEU A 186 5.34 -1.03 17.66
CA LEU A 186 6.32 -0.46 16.73
C LEU A 186 6.28 1.07 16.72
N ALA A 187 5.11 1.67 16.95
CA ALA A 187 4.91 3.12 17.00
C ALA A 187 5.53 3.78 18.24
N ARG A 188 6.02 3.01 19.21
CA ARG A 188 6.67 3.52 20.42
C ARG A 188 8.18 3.57 20.18
N SER A 189 8.70 4.75 19.93
CA SER A 189 10.06 5.03 19.47
C SER A 189 11.21 4.61 20.37
N ASP A 190 10.95 4.14 21.59
CA ASP A 190 11.96 3.57 22.50
C ASP A 190 12.20 2.07 22.25
N ALA A 191 11.63 1.58 21.12
CA ALA A 191 11.77 0.19 20.74
C ALA A 191 13.24 -0.15 20.49
N ALA A 192 13.66 -1.31 21.01
CA ALA A 192 14.99 -1.85 20.79
C ALA A 192 15.32 -1.91 19.29
N PRO A 193 16.59 -1.81 18.89
CA PRO A 193 16.99 -2.08 17.53
C PRO A 193 16.34 -3.37 17.02
N PHE A 194 15.81 -3.34 15.79
CA PHE A 194 15.12 -4.49 15.18
C PHE A 194 13.72 -4.85 15.75
N ALA A 195 13.15 -4.07 16.68
CA ALA A 195 11.77 -4.29 17.13
C ALA A 195 10.78 -4.32 15.96
N PHE A 196 11.04 -3.52 14.91
CA PHE A 196 10.26 -3.55 13.66
C PHE A 196 10.24 -4.96 13.06
N VAL A 197 11.40 -5.60 12.91
CA VAL A 197 11.53 -6.93 12.29
C VAL A 197 10.67 -7.97 13.04
N LEU A 198 10.79 -8.00 14.37
CA LEU A 198 10.04 -8.91 15.24
C LEU A 198 8.54 -8.61 15.22
N GLY A 199 8.14 -7.35 15.39
CA GLY A 199 6.74 -6.95 15.43
C GLY A 199 6.04 -7.12 14.08
N PHE A 200 6.74 -6.82 12.98
CA PHE A 200 6.21 -6.96 11.63
C PHE A 200 6.02 -8.44 11.23
N ALA A 201 6.82 -9.36 11.80
CA ALA A 201 6.64 -10.79 11.59
C ALA A 201 5.24 -11.30 12.01
N TYR A 202 4.62 -10.66 13.05
CA TYR A 202 3.23 -10.97 13.42
C TYR A 202 2.23 -10.62 12.30
N TRP A 203 2.40 -9.46 11.66
CA TRP A 203 1.59 -9.05 10.51
C TRP A 203 1.76 -9.99 9.32
N GLN A 204 3.01 -10.32 8.99
CA GLN A 204 3.34 -11.24 7.90
C GLN A 204 2.68 -12.61 8.11
N LYS A 205 2.87 -13.21 9.30
CA LYS A 205 2.31 -14.53 9.62
C LYS A 205 0.77 -14.50 9.69
N PHE A 206 0.19 -13.47 10.32
CA PHE A 206 -1.26 -13.29 10.38
C PHE A 206 -1.87 -13.24 8.97
N CYS A 207 -1.34 -12.42 8.09
CA CYS A 207 -1.87 -12.32 6.72
C CYS A 207 -1.68 -13.61 5.93
N TRP A 208 -0.49 -14.21 6.00
CA TRP A 208 -0.18 -15.41 5.25
C TRP A 208 -1.06 -16.60 5.64
N GLU A 209 -1.28 -16.82 6.92
CA GLU A 209 -1.97 -18.01 7.44
C GLU A 209 -3.48 -17.83 7.63
N THR A 210 -3.98 -16.62 7.84
CA THR A 210 -5.41 -16.38 8.02
C THR A 210 -6.18 -16.68 6.74
N GLU A 211 -7.00 -17.73 6.76
CA GLU A 211 -7.72 -18.21 5.57
C GLU A 211 -8.67 -17.14 5.01
N SER A 212 -9.42 -16.47 5.87
CA SER A 212 -10.36 -15.41 5.47
C SER A 212 -9.96 -14.08 6.13
N LEU A 213 -8.94 -13.42 5.56
CA LEU A 213 -8.45 -12.12 6.03
C LEU A 213 -9.62 -11.10 6.08
N PRO A 214 -9.92 -10.51 7.26
CA PRO A 214 -11.08 -9.61 7.41
C PRO A 214 -10.73 -8.18 6.96
N VAL A 215 -10.53 -7.97 5.65
CA VAL A 215 -10.03 -6.72 5.07
C VAL A 215 -10.88 -5.52 5.48
N GLY A 216 -12.18 -5.56 5.25
CA GLY A 216 -13.06 -4.44 5.55
C GLY A 216 -13.15 -4.12 7.04
N PHE A 217 -13.19 -5.16 7.91
CA PHE A 217 -13.17 -4.97 9.36
C PHE A 217 -11.86 -4.33 9.85
N MET A 218 -10.74 -4.72 9.25
CA MET A 218 -9.44 -4.12 9.57
C MET A 218 -9.37 -2.66 9.10
N MET A 219 -9.79 -2.37 7.88
CA MET A 219 -9.77 -1.01 7.33
C MET A 219 -10.64 -0.06 8.15
N GLU A 220 -11.89 -0.42 8.47
CA GLU A 220 -12.74 0.43 9.29
C GLU A 220 -12.18 0.65 10.70
N SER A 221 -11.52 -0.36 11.29
CA SER A 221 -10.89 -0.24 12.60
C SER A 221 -9.71 0.73 12.63
N MET A 222 -8.98 0.86 11.51
CA MET A 222 -7.82 1.75 11.37
C MET A 222 -8.23 3.17 10.95
N VAL A 223 -9.28 3.29 10.14
CA VAL A 223 -9.71 4.57 9.55
C VAL A 223 -10.81 5.24 10.39
N GLU A 224 -11.84 4.52 10.77
CA GLU A 224 -12.97 5.07 11.52
C GLU A 224 -12.79 4.92 13.03
N ARG A 225 -13.30 5.89 13.78
CA ARG A 225 -13.42 5.79 15.23
C ARG A 225 -14.64 4.96 15.61
N VAL A 226 -14.68 3.71 15.15
CA VAL A 226 -15.75 2.80 15.57
C VAL A 226 -15.67 2.63 17.09
N ALA A 227 -16.79 2.82 17.78
CA ALA A 227 -16.83 2.70 19.22
C ALA A 227 -16.29 1.31 19.66
N ARG A 228 -15.34 1.29 20.59
CA ARG A 228 -14.63 0.06 21.02
C ARG A 228 -15.55 -1.10 21.37
N TRP A 229 -16.72 -0.84 21.95
CA TRP A 229 -17.70 -1.87 22.29
C TRP A 229 -18.35 -2.50 21.03
N ARG A 230 -18.54 -1.74 19.94
CA ARG A 230 -19.05 -2.28 18.67
C ARG A 230 -18.05 -3.24 18.03
N MET A 231 -16.75 -2.98 18.19
CA MET A 231 -15.68 -3.86 17.72
C MET A 231 -15.51 -5.09 18.65
N ALA A 232 -15.72 -4.93 19.95
CA ALA A 232 -15.51 -5.99 20.92
C ALA A 232 -16.42 -7.21 20.71
N LEU A 233 -17.71 -7.03 20.42
CA LEU A 233 -18.65 -8.13 20.22
C LEU A 233 -18.28 -9.04 19.03
N PRO A 234 -17.98 -8.51 17.83
CA PRO A 234 -17.48 -9.35 16.71
C PRO A 234 -16.18 -10.07 17.04
N LEU A 235 -15.24 -9.40 17.71
CA LEU A 235 -13.95 -10.00 18.13
C LEU A 235 -14.15 -11.16 19.11
N LEU A 236 -15.00 -10.99 20.11
CA LEU A 236 -15.36 -12.08 21.03
C LEU A 236 -16.05 -13.23 20.32
N GLY A 237 -16.98 -12.93 19.39
CA GLY A 237 -17.64 -13.93 18.58
C GLY A 237 -16.65 -14.70 17.70
N HIS A 238 -15.64 -14.02 17.14
CA HIS A 238 -14.56 -14.64 16.39
C HIS A 238 -13.70 -15.53 17.28
N GLN A 239 -13.24 -15.00 18.42
CA GLN A 239 -12.32 -15.68 19.32
C GLN A 239 -12.93 -16.95 19.97
N PHE A 240 -14.20 -16.88 20.42
CA PHE A 240 -14.82 -17.99 21.16
C PHE A 240 -15.64 -18.93 20.29
N PHE A 241 -16.13 -18.48 19.14
CA PHE A 241 -17.06 -19.27 18.31
C PHE A 241 -16.60 -19.39 16.84
N GLY A 242 -15.39 -18.92 16.51
CA GLY A 242 -14.86 -18.96 15.14
C GLY A 242 -15.69 -18.16 14.12
N ARG A 243 -16.53 -17.22 14.57
CA ARG A 243 -17.38 -16.43 13.66
C ARG A 243 -16.53 -15.56 12.76
N ARG A 244 -16.85 -15.53 11.46
CA ARG A 244 -16.18 -14.67 10.48
C ARG A 244 -16.38 -13.19 10.86
N LEU A 245 -15.28 -12.44 10.95
CA LEU A 245 -15.34 -10.99 11.10
C LEU A 245 -15.85 -10.37 9.80
N ARG A 246 -16.89 -9.55 9.92
CA ARG A 246 -17.51 -8.82 8.80
C ARG A 246 -17.43 -7.32 9.05
N PRO A 247 -17.38 -6.51 7.99
CA PRO A 247 -17.45 -5.06 8.12
C PRO A 247 -18.72 -4.63 8.86
N LEU A 248 -18.61 -3.55 9.63
CA LEU A 248 -19.69 -2.96 10.43
C LEU A 248 -20.19 -1.64 9.85
N THR A 249 -19.42 -1.04 8.94
CA THR A 249 -19.66 0.29 8.39
C THR A 249 -19.68 0.29 6.87
N PRO A 250 -20.30 1.28 6.20
CA PRO A 250 -20.21 1.42 4.74
C PRO A 250 -18.76 1.50 4.23
N LEU A 251 -17.86 2.14 4.98
CA LEU A 251 -16.44 2.20 4.65
C LEU A 251 -15.82 0.81 4.64
N GLY A 252 -16.04 0.04 5.69
CA GLY A 252 -15.55 -1.34 5.77
C GLY A 252 -16.09 -2.22 4.64
N HIS A 253 -17.37 -2.08 4.31
CA HIS A 253 -17.97 -2.78 3.17
C HIS A 253 -17.33 -2.40 1.83
N ALA A 254 -17.00 -1.12 1.62
CA ALA A 254 -16.33 -0.66 0.40
C ALA A 254 -14.92 -1.25 0.27
N TYR A 255 -14.16 -1.36 1.35
CA TYR A 255 -12.84 -2.02 1.33
C TYR A 255 -12.91 -3.55 1.22
N GLU A 256 -14.01 -4.18 1.65
CA GLU A 256 -14.24 -5.63 1.46
C GLU A 256 -14.78 -5.97 0.05
N ALA A 257 -15.39 -5.01 -0.65
CA ALA A 257 -16.07 -5.21 -1.94
C ALA A 257 -15.23 -5.99 -2.99
N PRO A 258 -13.91 -5.78 -3.13
CA PRO A 258 -13.08 -6.55 -4.06
C PRO A 258 -12.98 -8.04 -3.74
N PHE A 259 -13.39 -8.49 -2.56
CA PHE A 259 -13.06 -9.79 -2.00
C PHE A 259 -14.33 -10.57 -1.57
N PRO A 260 -15.15 -11.05 -2.52
CA PRO A 260 -16.42 -11.74 -2.21
C PRO A 260 -16.22 -13.01 -1.39
N ASP A 261 -15.10 -13.71 -1.56
CA ASP A 261 -14.73 -14.87 -0.75
C ASP A 261 -13.19 -14.93 -0.51
N ALA A 262 -12.72 -15.96 0.20
CA ALA A 262 -11.32 -16.11 0.59
C ALA A 262 -10.36 -16.26 -0.61
N ARG A 263 -10.81 -16.82 -1.73
CA ARG A 263 -9.97 -17.03 -2.93
C ARG A 263 -9.53 -15.71 -3.56
N PHE A 264 -10.33 -14.66 -3.42
CA PHE A 264 -10.01 -13.33 -3.93
C PHE A 264 -9.01 -12.56 -3.06
N LYS A 265 -8.59 -13.10 -1.91
CA LYS A 265 -7.73 -12.43 -0.92
C LYS A 265 -6.25 -12.85 -1.00
N MET A 266 -5.83 -13.52 -2.08
CA MET A 266 -4.46 -14.03 -2.17
C MET A 266 -3.42 -12.91 -2.21
N GLY A 267 -3.67 -11.80 -2.92
CA GLY A 267 -2.81 -10.60 -2.88
C GLY A 267 -2.67 -10.02 -1.47
N PRO A 268 -3.75 -9.62 -0.80
CA PRO A 268 -3.70 -9.15 0.60
C PRO A 268 -3.03 -10.11 1.58
N ARG A 269 -3.11 -11.42 1.34
CA ARG A 269 -2.46 -12.43 2.19
C ARG A 269 -0.97 -12.58 1.92
N ALA A 270 -0.55 -12.46 0.67
CA ALA A 270 0.83 -12.69 0.26
C ALA A 270 1.74 -11.47 0.47
N MET A 271 1.26 -10.28 0.11
CA MET A 271 2.11 -9.09 0.01
C MET A 271 2.83 -8.70 1.31
N PRO A 272 2.25 -8.78 2.52
CA PRO A 272 3.00 -8.47 3.73
C PRO A 272 4.28 -9.29 3.91
N SER A 273 4.27 -10.55 3.45
CA SER A 273 5.44 -11.44 3.52
C SER A 273 6.54 -11.10 2.50
N GLN A 274 6.24 -10.21 1.53
CA GLN A 274 7.18 -9.76 0.52
C GLN A 274 7.97 -8.50 0.94
N VAL A 275 7.63 -7.88 2.07
CA VAL A 275 8.42 -6.74 2.62
C VAL A 275 9.76 -7.28 3.12
N PRO A 276 10.90 -6.79 2.59
CA PRO A 276 12.22 -7.28 3.00
C PRO A 276 12.56 -6.82 4.42
N THR A 277 12.56 -7.77 5.34
CA THR A 277 12.86 -7.57 6.75
C THR A 277 14.12 -8.32 7.20
N LEU A 278 14.59 -9.26 6.38
CA LEU A 278 15.76 -10.09 6.66
C LEU A 278 16.78 -10.02 5.51
N PRO A 279 18.08 -10.26 5.79
CA PRO A 279 19.13 -10.28 4.77
C PRO A 279 18.92 -11.34 3.67
N THR A 280 18.12 -12.36 3.94
CA THR A 280 17.80 -13.46 3.01
C THR A 280 16.59 -13.19 2.13
N ASP A 281 15.89 -12.05 2.30
CA ASP A 281 14.69 -11.76 1.53
C ASP A 281 15.03 -11.49 0.06
N PRO A 282 14.30 -12.08 -0.91
CA PRO A 282 14.65 -12.06 -2.34
C PRO A 282 14.77 -10.65 -2.94
N SER A 283 14.02 -9.68 -2.41
CA SER A 283 14.01 -8.31 -2.92
C SER A 283 15.15 -7.44 -2.40
N LEU A 284 16.00 -7.93 -1.49
CA LEU A 284 17.01 -7.11 -0.81
C LEU A 284 18.02 -6.46 -1.78
N ALA A 285 18.52 -7.21 -2.75
CA ALA A 285 19.46 -6.69 -3.75
C ALA A 285 18.84 -5.55 -4.58
N ALA A 286 17.58 -5.71 -4.96
CA ALA A 286 16.86 -4.69 -5.70
C ALA A 286 16.59 -3.43 -4.85
N GLN A 287 16.39 -3.58 -3.54
CA GLN A 287 16.28 -2.43 -2.63
C GLN A 287 17.61 -1.70 -2.46
N ALA A 288 18.74 -2.43 -2.42
CA ALA A 288 20.06 -1.82 -2.42
C ALA A 288 20.30 -0.95 -3.67
N ASN A 289 19.96 -1.48 -4.85
CA ASN A 289 20.04 -0.75 -6.12
C ASN A 289 19.13 0.49 -6.13
N ALA A 290 17.91 0.35 -5.60
CA ALA A 290 17.00 1.47 -5.49
C ALA A 290 17.55 2.57 -4.56
N TRP A 291 18.14 2.25 -3.42
CA TRP A 291 18.78 3.24 -2.57
C TRP A 291 19.95 3.92 -3.26
N ALA A 292 20.83 3.16 -3.97
CA ALA A 292 21.93 3.74 -4.72
C ALA A 292 21.46 4.72 -5.81
N PHE A 293 20.32 4.44 -6.45
CA PHE A 293 19.68 5.36 -7.38
C PHE A 293 19.15 6.62 -6.66
N TYR A 294 18.41 6.46 -5.55
CA TYR A 294 17.82 7.59 -4.84
C TYR A 294 18.86 8.51 -4.20
N GLU A 295 20.03 8.00 -3.82
CA GLU A 295 21.15 8.83 -3.33
C GLU A 295 21.72 9.77 -4.40
N GLN A 296 21.30 9.61 -5.68
CA GLN A 296 21.66 10.46 -6.81
C GLN A 296 20.43 11.11 -7.48
N PHE A 297 19.22 10.94 -6.93
CA PHE A 297 17.99 11.40 -7.54
C PHE A 297 17.75 12.88 -7.23
N GLU A 298 17.80 13.74 -8.28
CA GLU A 298 17.70 15.20 -8.15
C GLU A 298 16.32 15.77 -8.42
N LYS A 299 15.40 14.99 -9.07
CA LYS A 299 14.04 15.46 -9.32
C LYS A 299 13.29 15.64 -8.00
N PRO A 300 12.29 16.55 -7.91
CA PRO A 300 11.58 16.85 -6.68
C PRO A 300 11.04 15.60 -5.97
N PHE A 301 11.39 15.44 -4.68
CA PHE A 301 11.03 14.29 -3.86
C PHE A 301 10.40 14.76 -2.53
N LEU A 302 9.07 14.73 -2.43
CA LEU A 302 8.31 15.24 -1.28
C LEU A 302 7.86 14.11 -0.35
N CYS A 303 8.00 14.31 0.97
CA CYS A 303 7.55 13.39 2.00
C CYS A 303 6.33 13.96 2.74
N LEU A 304 5.20 13.23 2.74
CA LEU A 304 3.95 13.58 3.41
C LEU A 304 3.55 12.42 4.33
N PHE A 305 3.78 12.55 5.63
CA PHE A 305 3.63 11.44 6.59
C PHE A 305 2.69 11.83 7.73
N THR A 306 2.32 10.85 8.57
CA THR A 306 1.58 11.08 9.80
C THR A 306 2.37 10.63 11.01
N ALA A 307 2.28 11.37 12.11
CA ALA A 307 3.00 11.07 13.34
C ALA A 307 2.41 9.86 14.10
N ASP A 308 1.14 9.56 13.84
CA ASP A 308 0.39 8.48 14.49
C ASP A 308 0.28 7.19 13.64
N ASP A 309 1.07 7.07 12.56
CA ASP A 309 1.17 5.83 11.80
C ASP A 309 2.04 4.80 12.55
N PRO A 310 1.48 3.66 12.98
CA PRO A 310 2.26 2.65 13.68
C PRO A 310 3.18 1.81 12.78
N VAL A 311 2.98 1.86 11.45
CA VAL A 311 3.69 1.00 10.49
C VAL A 311 4.94 1.66 9.94
N THR A 312 4.83 2.93 9.51
CA THR A 312 5.91 3.64 8.81
C THR A 312 6.47 4.82 9.62
N PHE A 313 6.31 4.78 10.95
CA PHE A 313 6.82 5.82 11.84
C PHE A 313 8.30 6.11 11.59
N GLY A 314 8.62 7.37 11.25
CA GLY A 314 9.99 7.82 11.01
C GLY A 314 10.58 7.41 9.65
N ALA A 315 9.87 6.67 8.80
CA ALA A 315 10.38 6.20 7.50
C ALA A 315 10.64 7.33 6.49
N HIS A 316 10.12 8.53 6.70
CA HIS A 316 10.45 9.73 5.90
C HIS A 316 11.89 10.23 6.12
N LYS A 317 12.47 9.99 7.31
CA LYS A 317 13.78 10.55 7.67
C LYS A 317 14.93 10.12 6.74
N PRO A 318 15.09 8.84 6.37
CA PRO A 318 16.11 8.44 5.40
C PRO A 318 15.96 9.10 4.03
N PHE A 319 14.71 9.29 3.54
CA PHE A 319 14.47 9.96 2.27
C PHE A 319 14.94 11.42 2.31
N ILE A 320 14.53 12.17 3.34
CA ILE A 320 14.92 13.57 3.51
C ILE A 320 16.43 13.72 3.66
N ALA A 321 17.07 12.77 4.34
CA ALA A 321 18.52 12.83 4.61
C ALA A 321 19.39 12.43 3.42
N LYS A 322 18.90 11.55 2.53
CA LYS A 322 19.73 10.90 1.53
C LYS A 322 19.38 11.25 0.08
N VAL A 323 18.15 11.69 -0.20
CA VAL A 323 17.70 11.98 -1.56
C VAL A 323 17.95 13.45 -1.91
N PRO A 324 18.84 13.79 -2.86
CA PRO A 324 19.14 15.20 -3.19
C PRO A 324 17.90 15.99 -3.60
N GLY A 325 16.98 15.39 -4.37
CA GLY A 325 15.73 16.02 -4.78
C GLY A 325 14.73 16.32 -3.66
N ALA A 326 14.99 15.87 -2.42
CA ALA A 326 14.21 16.23 -1.25
C ALA A 326 14.63 17.58 -0.65
N ALA A 327 15.84 18.07 -0.95
CA ALA A 327 16.37 19.27 -0.34
C ALA A 327 15.52 20.51 -0.64
N GLY A 328 15.20 21.30 0.40
CA GLY A 328 14.48 22.58 0.27
C GLY A 328 12.96 22.45 0.04
N LEU A 329 12.41 21.25 -0.04
CA LEU A 329 10.97 21.05 -0.15
C LEU A 329 10.25 21.12 1.20
N ASN A 330 8.97 21.46 1.18
CA ASN A 330 8.13 21.57 2.36
C ASN A 330 7.57 20.20 2.78
N HIS A 331 8.45 19.32 3.32
CA HIS A 331 8.02 18.03 3.88
C HIS A 331 7.07 18.22 5.05
N GLN A 332 6.06 17.37 5.15
CA GLN A 332 5.04 17.50 6.20
C GLN A 332 4.88 16.19 6.96
N VAL A 333 4.74 16.31 8.28
CA VAL A 333 4.33 15.21 9.17
C VAL A 333 3.09 15.69 9.92
N PHE A 334 1.92 15.19 9.49
CA PHE A 334 0.65 15.55 10.09
C PHE A 334 0.50 14.88 11.47
N ASP A 335 -0.02 15.62 12.45
CA ASP A 335 -0.18 15.10 13.81
C ASP A 335 -1.05 13.83 13.89
N ARG A 336 -2.06 13.78 13.01
CA ARG A 336 -3.04 12.67 12.97
C ARG A 336 -3.45 12.37 11.54
N GLY A 337 -3.58 11.09 11.23
CA GLY A 337 -4.01 10.58 9.93
C GLY A 337 -4.05 9.05 9.93
N GLY A 338 -3.27 8.44 10.81
CA GLY A 338 -3.05 7.00 10.84
C GLY A 338 -2.34 6.52 9.59
N HIS A 339 -2.33 5.22 9.37
CA HIS A 339 -1.63 4.61 8.25
C HIS A 339 -2.23 5.00 6.88
N PHE A 340 -3.55 5.05 6.77
CA PHE A 340 -4.28 5.45 5.54
C PHE A 340 -4.58 6.95 5.57
N LEU A 341 -3.53 7.77 5.44
CA LEU A 341 -3.59 9.22 5.59
C LEU A 341 -4.56 9.89 4.60
N GLN A 342 -4.80 9.30 3.45
CA GLN A 342 -5.73 9.80 2.43
C GLN A 342 -7.17 9.90 2.95
N GLU A 343 -7.54 9.06 3.91
CA GLU A 343 -8.89 9.10 4.47
C GLU A 343 -9.16 10.32 5.34
N ARG A 344 -8.13 10.91 5.94
CA ARG A 344 -8.25 12.02 6.91
C ARG A 344 -7.54 13.30 6.48
N CYS A 345 -6.42 13.18 5.76
CA CYS A 345 -5.58 14.32 5.35
C CYS A 345 -5.70 14.61 3.86
N HIS A 346 -6.82 14.23 3.21
CA HIS A 346 -6.99 14.35 1.76
C HIS A 346 -6.90 15.81 1.26
N HIS A 347 -7.31 16.80 2.04
CA HIS A 347 -7.18 18.22 1.69
C HIS A 347 -5.71 18.65 1.69
N GLU A 348 -5.00 18.39 2.78
CA GLU A 348 -3.60 18.76 2.98
C GLU A 348 -2.70 18.04 1.96
N LEU A 349 -2.95 16.76 1.73
CA LEU A 349 -2.24 15.96 0.71
C LEU A 349 -2.45 16.51 -0.69
N SER A 350 -3.72 16.78 -1.07
CA SER A 350 -4.04 17.33 -2.39
C SER A 350 -3.43 18.70 -2.59
N GLN A 351 -3.44 19.55 -1.57
CA GLN A 351 -2.82 20.87 -1.63
C GLN A 351 -1.30 20.77 -1.81
N ALA A 352 -0.62 19.94 -0.98
CA ALA A 352 0.83 19.79 -1.06
C ALA A 352 1.30 19.23 -2.41
N ILE A 353 0.56 18.27 -2.97
CA ILE A 353 0.83 17.73 -4.31
C ILE A 353 0.61 18.79 -5.38
N THR A 354 -0.48 19.56 -5.30
CA THR A 354 -0.79 20.65 -6.24
C THR A 354 0.31 21.71 -6.21
N ASP A 355 0.72 22.16 -5.02
CA ASP A 355 1.77 23.16 -4.83
C ASP A 355 3.10 22.69 -5.41
N LEU A 356 3.45 21.42 -5.20
CA LEU A 356 4.65 20.83 -5.79
C LEU A 356 4.60 20.85 -7.32
N VAL A 357 3.49 20.40 -7.92
CA VAL A 357 3.35 20.34 -9.39
C VAL A 357 3.41 21.73 -10.02
N HIS A 358 2.80 22.74 -9.38
CA HIS A 358 2.75 24.10 -9.92
C HIS A 358 4.05 24.90 -9.70
N SER A 359 4.94 24.46 -8.80
CA SER A 359 6.19 25.14 -8.48
C SER A 359 7.42 24.56 -9.16
N THR A 360 7.30 23.38 -9.77
CA THR A 360 8.41 22.64 -10.40
C THR A 360 8.01 22.11 -11.77
#